data_17fb83225988324b2bae53732512a587
#
_entry.id   17fb83225988324b2bae53732512a587
#
_cell.length_a   1.000
_cell.length_b   1.000
_cell.length_c   1.000
_cell.angle_alpha   90.00
_cell.angle_beta   90.00
_cell.angle_gamma   90.00
#
_symmetry.space_group_name_H-M   'P 1'
#
loop_
_entity.id
_entity.type
_entity.pdbx_description
1 polymer ?
#
loop_
_entity_poly.entity_id
_entity_poly.type
_entity_poly.pdbx_seq_one_letter_code
_entity_poly.pdbx_strand_id
1 'polypeptide(L)' 'MKYDLVGIDGNAFNIISYVMSAMKECGFSTSDRNDYFKEATSSDYSNLIVISDEMINRCNEIADDVLISKL' A
#
# COMPACT_ATOMS: atom_id res chain seq x y z
N MET A 1 12.10 3.91 5.78
CA MET A 1 10.76 3.64 5.22
C MET A 1 9.90 3.00 6.29
N LYS A 2 8.68 3.48 6.44
CA LYS A 2 7.75 2.96 7.44
C LYS A 2 7.09 1.65 7.01
N TYR A 3 6.84 1.51 5.71
CA TYR A 3 6.15 0.35 5.14
C TYR A 3 7.05 -0.40 4.18
N ASP A 4 6.96 -1.73 4.22
CA ASP A 4 7.79 -2.58 3.35
C ASP A 4 7.05 -3.90 3.10
N LEU A 5 7.00 -4.32 1.85
CA LEU A 5 6.43 -5.61 1.48
C LEU A 5 7.39 -6.78 1.75
N VAL A 6 8.68 -6.52 1.90
CA VAL A 6 9.65 -7.55 2.22
C VAL A 6 9.33 -8.14 3.60
N GLY A 7 9.24 -9.46 3.67
CA GLY A 7 8.88 -10.15 4.92
C GLY A 7 7.39 -10.35 5.14
N ILE A 8 6.55 -9.78 4.28
CA ILE A 8 5.12 -10.06 4.29
C ILE A 8 4.90 -11.40 3.59
N ASP A 9 4.06 -12.27 4.16
CA ASP A 9 3.68 -13.53 3.52
C ASP A 9 3.19 -13.25 2.10
N GLY A 10 3.69 -14.00 1.11
CA GLY A 10 3.38 -13.81 -0.30
C GLY A 10 1.96 -14.16 -0.71
N ASN A 11 1.09 -14.55 0.22
CA ASN A 11 -0.33 -14.76 -0.06
C ASN A 11 -0.98 -13.43 -0.46
N ALA A 12 -1.76 -13.44 -1.55
CA ALA A 12 -2.38 -12.23 -2.10
C ALA A 12 -3.20 -11.48 -1.05
N PHE A 13 -3.97 -12.18 -0.23
CA PHE A 13 -4.78 -11.55 0.80
C PHE A 13 -3.95 -10.83 1.85
N ASN A 14 -2.81 -11.42 2.23
CA ASN A 14 -1.92 -10.79 3.22
C ASN A 14 -1.30 -9.52 2.67
N ILE A 15 -0.90 -9.52 1.40
CA ILE A 15 -0.36 -8.35 0.72
C ILE A 15 -1.41 -7.24 0.64
N ILE A 16 -2.60 -7.57 0.17
CA ILE A 16 -3.70 -6.61 0.04
C ILE A 16 -4.06 -6.01 1.40
N SER A 17 -4.21 -6.84 2.42
CA SER A 17 -4.54 -6.38 3.77
C SER A 17 -3.49 -5.44 4.32
N TYR A 18 -2.22 -5.76 4.12
CA TYR A 18 -1.12 -4.92 4.56
C TYR A 18 -1.16 -3.55 3.88
N VAL A 19 -1.33 -3.53 2.55
CA VAL A 19 -1.37 -2.28 1.78
C VAL A 19 -2.58 -1.45 2.17
N MET A 20 -3.75 -2.05 2.31
CA MET A 20 -4.97 -1.32 2.68
C MET A 20 -4.86 -0.73 4.09
N SER A 21 -4.22 -1.44 5.02
CA SER A 21 -3.94 -0.92 6.36
C SER A 21 -2.99 0.27 6.32
N ALA A 22 -1.92 0.18 5.53
CA ALA A 22 -0.98 1.28 5.34
C ALA A 22 -1.67 2.50 4.74
N MET A 23 -2.52 2.30 3.73
CA MET A 23 -3.28 3.38 3.11
C MET A 23 -4.19 4.07 4.12
N LYS A 24 -4.87 3.31 4.96
CA LYS A 24 -5.73 3.86 6.00
C LYS A 24 -4.93 4.73 6.98
N GLU A 25 -3.80 4.24 7.43
CA GLU A 25 -2.91 5.01 8.32
C GLU A 25 -2.44 6.31 7.67
N CYS A 26 -2.20 6.29 6.37
CA CYS A 26 -1.74 7.45 5.61
C CYS A 26 -2.85 8.44 5.25
N GLY A 27 -4.10 8.13 5.59
CA GLY A 27 -5.23 9.03 5.35
C GLY A 27 -5.94 8.85 4.03
N PHE A 28 -5.68 7.77 3.30
CA PHE A 28 -6.44 7.46 2.09
C PHE A 28 -7.89 7.14 2.43
N SER A 29 -8.81 7.62 1.58
CA SER A 29 -10.25 7.38 1.75
C SER A 29 -10.61 5.92 1.49
N THR A 30 -11.82 5.52 1.91
CA THR A 30 -12.37 4.21 1.58
C THR A 30 -12.47 4.03 0.06
N SER A 31 -12.85 5.09 -0.66
CA SER A 31 -12.91 5.07 -2.12
C SER A 31 -11.54 4.77 -2.73
N ASP A 32 -10.50 5.43 -2.25
CA ASP A 32 -9.13 5.21 -2.73
C ASP A 32 -8.67 3.77 -2.48
N ARG A 33 -8.98 3.22 -1.31
CA ARG A 33 -8.63 1.85 -0.97
C ARG A 33 -9.37 0.84 -1.83
N ASN A 34 -10.64 1.11 -2.13
CA ASN A 34 -11.44 0.26 -3.03
C ASN A 34 -10.87 0.30 -4.45
N ASP A 35 -10.44 1.46 -4.92
CA ASP A 35 -9.80 1.60 -6.24
C ASP A 35 -8.50 0.80 -6.31
N TYR A 36 -7.68 0.88 -5.26
CA TYR A 36 -6.48 0.05 -5.17
C TYR A 36 -6.82 -1.43 -5.25
N PHE A 37 -7.82 -1.88 -4.47
CA PHE A 37 -8.22 -3.28 -4.45
C PHE A 37 -8.65 -3.76 -5.84
N LYS A 38 -9.46 -2.98 -6.54
CA LYS A 38 -9.91 -3.30 -7.89
C LYS A 38 -8.74 -3.41 -8.86
N GLU A 39 -7.82 -2.47 -8.80
CA GLU A 39 -6.67 -2.45 -9.69
C GLU A 39 -5.71 -3.61 -9.40
N ALA A 40 -5.44 -3.86 -8.14
CA ALA A 40 -4.54 -4.94 -7.71
C ALA A 40 -5.07 -6.32 -8.08
N THR A 41 -6.40 -6.49 -8.10
CA THR A 41 -7.05 -7.78 -8.39
C THR A 41 -7.55 -7.88 -9.83
N SER A 42 -7.23 -6.92 -10.69
CA SER A 42 -7.75 -6.89 -12.07
C SER A 42 -7.07 -7.86 -13.02
N SER A 43 -5.94 -8.43 -12.64
CA SER A 43 -5.12 -9.27 -13.48
C SER A 43 -4.44 -10.36 -12.64
N ASP A 44 -3.19 -10.68 -12.92
CA ASP A 44 -2.46 -11.78 -12.28
C ASP A 44 -1.70 -11.32 -11.02
N TYR A 45 -0.97 -12.27 -10.41
CA TYR A 45 -0.20 -12.01 -9.20
C TYR A 45 0.90 -10.97 -9.43
N SER A 46 1.53 -10.99 -10.62
CA SER A 46 2.56 -10.00 -10.96
C SER A 46 2.00 -8.58 -10.94
N ASN A 47 0.79 -8.41 -11.47
CA ASN A 47 0.08 -7.13 -11.42
C ASN A 47 -0.20 -6.71 -9.98
N LEU A 48 -0.65 -7.64 -9.14
CA LEU A 48 -0.89 -7.39 -7.72
C LEU A 48 0.37 -6.83 -7.05
N ILE A 49 1.51 -7.46 -7.29
CA ILE A 49 2.77 -7.05 -6.67
C ILE A 49 3.20 -5.66 -7.16
N VAL A 50 3.10 -5.38 -8.45
CA VAL A 50 3.48 -4.08 -9.01
C VAL A 50 2.61 -2.97 -8.44
N ILE A 51 1.29 -3.14 -8.44
CA ILE A 51 0.35 -2.15 -7.94
C ILE A 51 0.53 -1.94 -6.43
N SER A 52 0.74 -3.02 -5.69
CA SER A 52 0.96 -2.96 -4.24
C SER A 52 2.26 -2.24 -3.89
N ASP A 53 3.33 -2.51 -4.62
CA ASP A 53 4.62 -1.86 -4.42
C ASP A 53 4.53 -0.36 -4.70
N GLU A 54 3.88 0.03 -5.77
CA GLU A 54 3.65 1.44 -6.09
C GLU A 54 2.88 2.16 -4.98
N MET A 55 1.84 1.52 -4.44
CA MET A 55 1.03 2.10 -3.38
C MET A 55 1.83 2.22 -2.08
N ILE A 56 2.63 1.21 -1.74
CA ILE A 56 3.50 1.25 -0.57
C ILE A 56 4.53 2.39 -0.69
N ASN A 57 5.08 2.60 -1.88
CA ASN A 57 5.99 3.72 -2.11
C ASN A 57 5.30 5.07 -1.85
N ARG A 58 4.06 5.22 -2.27
CA ARG A 58 3.27 6.43 -2.01
C ARG A 58 3.02 6.62 -0.51
N CYS A 59 2.69 5.54 0.19
CA CYS A 59 2.49 5.59 1.64
C CYS A 59 3.77 6.01 2.36
N ASN A 60 4.91 5.50 1.92
CA ASN A 60 6.20 5.87 2.51
C ASN A 60 6.53 7.35 2.26
N GLU A 61 6.24 7.87 1.08
CA GLU A 61 6.43 9.29 0.78
C GLU A 61 5.60 10.17 1.71
N ILE A 62 4.35 9.82 1.94
CA ILE A 62 3.46 10.55 2.85
C ILE A 62 3.99 10.48 4.28
N ALA A 63 4.39 9.30 4.74
CA ALA A 63 4.92 9.11 6.09
C ALA A 63 6.22 9.90 6.30
N ASP A 64 7.10 9.90 5.30
CA ASP A 64 8.37 10.63 5.38
C ASP A 64 8.13 12.15 5.40
N ASP A 65 7.19 12.65 4.60
CA ASP A 65 6.83 14.07 4.59
C ASP A 65 6.27 14.53 5.94
N VAL A 66 5.42 13.72 6.55
CA VAL A 66 4.87 14.02 7.88
C VAL A 66 5.99 14.06 8.93
N LEU A 67 6.95 13.13 8.85
CA LEU A 67 8.08 13.11 9.76
C LEU A 67 8.94 14.36 9.60
N ILE A 68 9.23 14.77 8.36
CA ILE A 68 10.00 15.98 8.07
C ILE A 68 9.29 17.21 8.59
N SER A 69 7.97 17.29 8.44
CA SER A 69 7.16 18.43 8.89
C SER A 69 7.19 18.62 10.41
N LYS A 70 7.49 17.58 11.15
CA LYS A 70 7.56 17.63 12.62
C LYS A 70 8.95 18.01 13.14
N LEU A 71 9.94 18.03 12.29
CA LEU A 71 11.29 18.41 12.65
C LEU A 71 11.44 19.94 12.65
#